data_702a05ab82cb5cc45393772bc95f08eb
#
_entry.id   702a05ab82cb5cc45393772bc95f08eb
#
_cell.length_a   1.000
_cell.length_b   1.000
_cell.length_c   1.000
_cell.angle_alpha   90.00
_cell.angle_beta   90.00
_cell.angle_gamma   90.00
#
_symmetry.space_group_name_H-M   'P 1'
#
loop_
_entity.id
_entity.type
_entity.pdbx_description
1 polymer ?
#
loop_
_entity_poly.entity_id
_entity_poly.type
_entity_poly.pdbx_seq_one_letter_code
_entity_poly.pdbx_strand_id
1 'polypeptide(L)'
;LEEQIIELYEKFNPVKVYYNFVFNPKEESLLQECKLKISNEYFPIKKLGRRSKPKMRRSVAQKYIKHFIVLGVDPFVIADVMLYNIEIAQTYSGENPIKQELFYKSMFNSFEQAIDFIISNGIYNEFKTRIRSIYQEVLDQKWSNEYEFERIISRLEF
;
A
#
# COMPACT_ATOMS: atom_id res chain seq x y z
N LEU A 1 18.22 27.99 12.77
CA LEU A 1 18.34 26.93 11.76
C LEU A 1 17.35 25.77 12.01
N GLU A 2 17.26 25.29 13.23
CA GLU A 2 16.31 24.22 13.60
C GLU A 2 14.86 24.63 13.36
N GLU A 3 14.50 25.86 13.74
CA GLU A 3 13.14 26.38 13.54
C GLU A 3 12.76 26.46 12.07
N GLN A 4 13.69 26.87 11.22
CA GLN A 4 13.48 26.94 9.76
C GLN A 4 13.30 25.56 9.15
N ILE A 5 14.04 24.57 9.63
CA ILE A 5 13.93 23.18 9.19
C ILE A 5 12.56 22.60 9.61
N ILE A 6 12.13 22.84 10.84
CA ILE A 6 10.84 22.40 11.35
C ILE A 6 9.70 23.03 10.53
N GLU A 7 9.78 24.32 10.22
CA GLU A 7 8.79 25.02 9.42
C GLU A 7 8.69 24.42 8.01
N LEU A 8 9.82 24.11 7.37
CA LEU A 8 9.87 23.43 6.08
C LEU A 8 9.29 22.02 6.17
N TYR A 9 9.63 21.29 7.23
CA TYR A 9 9.13 19.95 7.48
C TYR A 9 7.60 19.93 7.59
N GLU A 10 7.01 20.92 8.27
CA GLU A 10 5.56 21.01 8.44
C GLU A 10 4.84 21.44 7.15
N LYS A 11 5.46 22.29 6.33
CA LYS A 11 4.84 22.81 5.11
C LYS A 11 4.89 21.89 3.90
N PHE A 12 5.94 21.10 3.76
CA PHE A 12 6.18 20.29 2.56
C PHE A 12 6.21 18.81 2.87
N ASN A 13 5.14 18.11 2.50
CA ASN A 13 5.01 16.68 2.72
C ASN A 13 6.16 15.82 2.14
N PRO A 14 6.67 16.09 0.91
CA PRO A 14 7.84 15.36 0.39
C PRO A 14 9.10 15.54 1.24
N VAL A 15 9.29 16.74 1.79
CA VAL A 15 10.38 17.03 2.71
C VAL A 15 10.22 16.25 4.01
N LYS A 16 8.98 16.15 4.50
CA LYS A 16 8.63 15.39 5.69
C LYS A 16 9.02 13.92 5.57
N VAL A 17 8.66 13.28 4.46
CA VAL A 17 9.03 11.88 4.18
C VAL A 17 10.55 11.73 4.11
N TYR A 18 11.23 12.64 3.41
CA TYR A 18 12.68 12.64 3.29
C TYR A 18 13.37 12.72 4.66
N TYR A 19 12.93 13.63 5.53
CA TYR A 19 13.49 13.77 6.86
C TYR A 19 13.30 12.52 7.71
N ASN A 20 12.15 11.87 7.62
CA ASN A 20 11.91 10.63 8.34
C ASN A 20 12.91 9.54 7.95
N PHE A 21 13.22 9.41 6.66
CA PHE A 21 14.19 8.41 6.19
C PHE A 21 15.63 8.79 6.54
N VAL A 22 15.97 10.07 6.47
CA VAL A 22 17.34 10.54 6.78
C VAL A 22 17.66 10.43 8.26
N PHE A 23 16.70 10.81 9.13
CA PHE A 23 16.93 10.85 10.58
C PHE A 23 16.41 9.62 11.32
N ASN A 24 15.62 8.75 10.65
CA ASN A 24 15.10 7.50 11.22
C ASN A 24 15.46 6.31 10.33
N PRO A 25 16.76 5.93 10.23
CA PRO A 25 17.17 4.83 9.36
C PRO A 25 16.55 3.48 9.74
N LYS A 26 16.13 3.32 10.99
CA LYS A 26 15.40 2.12 11.44
C LYS A 26 14.03 2.00 10.78
N GLU A 27 13.34 3.14 10.56
CA GLU A 27 12.05 3.16 9.88
C GLU A 27 12.20 2.79 8.41
N GLU A 28 13.24 3.29 7.75
CA GLU A 28 13.54 2.92 6.36
C GLU A 28 13.83 1.42 6.25
N SER A 29 14.64 0.89 7.15
CA SER A 29 14.95 -0.54 7.21
C SER A 29 13.69 -1.39 7.41
N LEU A 30 12.81 -0.97 8.31
CA LEU A 30 11.53 -1.62 8.56
C LEU A 30 10.62 -1.56 7.33
N LEU A 31 10.61 -0.44 6.62
CA LEU A 31 9.84 -0.29 5.39
C LEU A 31 10.32 -1.25 4.31
N GLN A 32 11.64 -1.37 4.13
CA GLN A 32 12.21 -2.30 3.16
C GLN A 32 11.89 -3.75 3.52
N GLU A 33 12.03 -4.10 4.79
CA GLU A 33 11.65 -5.42 5.30
C GLU A 33 10.18 -5.71 5.05
N CYS A 34 9.31 -4.76 5.35
CA CYS A 34 7.87 -4.84 5.14
C CYS A 34 7.54 -5.12 3.68
N LYS A 35 8.08 -4.33 2.76
CA LYS A 35 7.83 -4.50 1.32
C LYS A 35 8.34 -5.85 0.81
N LEU A 36 9.48 -6.30 1.31
CA LEU A 36 10.02 -7.62 0.96
C LEU A 36 9.10 -8.74 1.44
N LYS A 37 8.61 -8.66 2.68
CA LYS A 37 7.71 -9.67 3.25
C LYS A 37 6.37 -9.71 2.50
N ILE A 38 5.82 -8.54 2.15
CA ILE A 38 4.59 -8.45 1.37
C ILE A 38 4.80 -9.05 -0.02
N SER A 39 5.89 -8.68 -0.68
CA SER A 39 6.24 -9.23 -1.99
C SER A 39 6.37 -10.76 -1.97
N ASN A 40 6.97 -11.30 -0.92
CA ASN A 40 7.15 -12.75 -0.78
C ASN A 40 5.84 -13.53 -0.67
N GLU A 41 4.73 -12.88 -0.29
CA GLU A 41 3.42 -13.53 -0.26
C GLU A 41 2.92 -13.87 -1.67
N TYR A 42 3.34 -13.10 -2.67
CA TYR A 42 2.93 -13.27 -4.07
C TYR A 42 4.06 -13.85 -4.94
N PHE A 43 5.29 -13.47 -4.65
CA PHE A 43 6.49 -13.91 -5.36
C PHE A 43 7.48 -14.52 -4.36
N PRO A 44 7.19 -15.75 -3.86
CA PRO A 44 8.03 -16.35 -2.83
C PRO A 44 9.43 -16.67 -3.34
N ILE A 45 10.41 -16.46 -2.47
CA ILE A 45 11.80 -16.77 -2.76
C ILE A 45 11.96 -18.31 -2.82
N LYS A 46 12.60 -18.80 -3.89
CA LYS A 46 12.91 -20.23 -4.03
C LYS A 46 13.91 -20.63 -2.95
N LYS A 47 13.49 -21.56 -2.08
CA LYS A 47 14.39 -22.20 -1.13
C LYS A 47 14.73 -23.60 -1.64
N LEU A 48 16.03 -23.91 -1.73
CA LEU A 48 16.52 -25.25 -2.08
C LEU A 48 15.99 -25.82 -3.41
N GLY A 49 15.82 -24.96 -4.43
CA GLY A 49 15.37 -25.39 -5.75
C GLY A 49 13.90 -25.76 -5.86
N ARG A 50 13.12 -25.60 -4.78
CA ARG A 50 11.67 -25.86 -4.78
C ARG A 50 10.88 -24.59 -5.04
N ARG A 51 9.88 -24.68 -5.93
CA ARG A 51 8.89 -23.62 -6.12
C ARG A 51 7.95 -23.61 -4.92
N SER A 52 7.94 -22.52 -4.16
CA SER A 52 6.95 -22.31 -3.12
C SER A 52 5.69 -21.72 -3.74
N LYS A 53 4.51 -22.19 -3.33
CA LYS A 53 3.24 -21.61 -3.76
C LYS A 53 3.04 -20.27 -3.05
N PRO A 54 2.55 -19.23 -3.76
CA PRO A 54 2.17 -17.97 -3.12
C PRO A 54 1.07 -18.21 -2.08
N LYS A 55 1.23 -17.63 -0.91
CA LYS A 55 0.25 -17.74 0.18
C LYS A 55 -0.80 -16.63 0.13
N MET A 56 -0.44 -15.49 -0.45
CA MET A 56 -1.33 -14.33 -0.69
C MET A 56 -2.09 -13.86 0.56
N ARG A 57 -1.43 -13.88 1.72
CA ARG A 57 -2.06 -13.53 3.00
C ARG A 57 -2.06 -12.03 3.22
N ARG A 58 -3.24 -11.44 3.35
CA ARG A 58 -3.40 -10.04 3.72
C ARG A 58 -2.83 -9.75 5.12
N SER A 59 -2.86 -10.72 6.02
CA SER A 59 -2.42 -10.59 7.41
C SER A 59 -0.97 -10.11 7.56
N VAL A 60 -0.09 -10.46 6.63
CA VAL A 60 1.31 -10.03 6.64
C VAL A 60 1.40 -8.51 6.53
N ALA A 61 0.74 -7.92 5.53
CA ALA A 61 0.69 -6.46 5.37
C ALA A 61 0.01 -5.79 6.56
N GLN A 62 -1.12 -6.33 7.04
CA GLN A 62 -1.87 -5.77 8.15
C GLN A 62 -1.05 -5.70 9.44
N LYS A 63 -0.22 -6.69 9.69
CA LYS A 63 0.67 -6.71 10.86
C LYS A 63 1.64 -5.52 10.82
N TYR A 64 2.26 -5.26 9.69
CA TYR A 64 3.17 -4.13 9.53
C TYR A 64 2.45 -2.79 9.61
N ILE A 65 1.29 -2.67 8.98
CA ILE A 65 0.48 -1.46 8.99
C ILE A 65 0.11 -1.08 10.43
N LYS A 66 -0.38 -2.04 11.22
CA LYS A 66 -0.70 -1.82 12.63
C LYS A 66 0.52 -1.39 13.43
N HIS A 67 1.65 -2.03 13.19
CA HIS A 67 2.90 -1.70 13.88
C HIS A 67 3.35 -0.27 13.56
N PHE A 68 3.30 0.13 12.30
CA PHE A 68 3.66 1.48 11.87
C PHE A 68 2.73 2.54 12.46
N ILE A 69 1.43 2.26 12.55
CA ILE A 69 0.46 3.16 13.19
C ILE A 69 0.80 3.36 14.66
N VAL A 70 1.11 2.28 15.39
CA VAL A 70 1.47 2.33 16.80
C VAL A 70 2.77 3.12 17.01
N LEU A 71 3.76 2.95 16.13
CA LEU A 71 5.04 3.67 16.19
C LEU A 71 4.90 5.14 15.80
N GLY A 72 3.77 5.57 15.25
CA GLY A 72 3.59 6.93 14.77
C GLY A 72 4.43 7.26 13.54
N VAL A 73 4.65 6.28 12.69
CA VAL A 73 5.34 6.46 11.40
C VAL A 73 4.56 7.45 10.55
N ASP A 74 5.27 8.20 9.70
CA ASP A 74 4.65 9.19 8.82
C ASP A 74 3.50 8.59 8.01
N PRO A 75 2.32 9.24 7.95
CA PRO A 75 1.18 8.75 7.18
C PRO A 75 1.48 8.46 5.71
N PHE A 76 2.40 9.18 5.09
CA PHE A 76 2.82 8.90 3.70
C PHE A 76 3.43 7.51 3.57
N VAL A 77 4.24 7.10 4.53
CA VAL A 77 4.88 5.78 4.54
C VAL A 77 3.83 4.69 4.72
N ILE A 78 2.90 4.91 5.64
CA ILE A 78 1.82 3.95 5.91
C ILE A 78 0.92 3.79 4.68
N ALA A 79 0.53 4.90 4.05
CA ALA A 79 -0.27 4.88 2.83
C ALA A 79 0.47 4.17 1.68
N ASP A 80 1.77 4.41 1.56
CA ASP A 80 2.60 3.72 0.56
C ASP A 80 2.54 2.20 0.73
N VAL A 81 2.68 1.71 1.96
CA VAL A 81 2.60 0.27 2.25
C VAL A 81 1.21 -0.28 1.95
N MET A 82 0.16 0.45 2.33
CA MET A 82 -1.22 0.03 2.08
C MET A 82 -1.50 -0.17 0.59
N LEU A 83 -1.06 0.78 -0.24
CA LEU A 83 -1.22 0.71 -1.69
C LEU A 83 -0.28 -0.33 -2.33
N TYR A 84 0.94 -0.42 -1.83
CA TYR A 84 1.92 -1.41 -2.31
C TYR A 84 1.38 -2.84 -2.19
N ASN A 85 0.71 -3.16 -1.11
CA ASN A 85 0.10 -4.47 -0.91
C ASN A 85 -0.88 -4.83 -2.04
N ILE A 86 -1.66 -3.86 -2.49
CA ILE A 86 -2.62 -4.05 -3.58
C ILE A 86 -1.89 -4.14 -4.92
N GLU A 87 -0.94 -3.26 -5.14
CA GLU A 87 -0.19 -3.20 -6.40
C GLU A 87 0.60 -4.48 -6.68
N ILE A 88 1.25 -5.04 -5.65
CA ILE A 88 2.00 -6.29 -5.83
C ILE A 88 1.05 -7.46 -6.08
N ALA A 89 -0.11 -7.47 -5.44
CA ALA A 89 -1.15 -8.46 -5.68
C ALA A 89 -1.68 -8.38 -7.11
N GLN A 90 -1.87 -7.17 -7.63
CA GLN A 90 -2.30 -6.94 -9.01
C GLN A 90 -1.23 -7.38 -10.02
N THR A 91 0.03 -7.12 -9.73
CA THR A 91 1.14 -7.57 -10.57
C THR A 91 1.13 -9.09 -10.70
N TYR A 92 0.89 -9.78 -9.60
CA TYR A 92 0.79 -11.24 -9.61
C TYR A 92 -0.46 -11.73 -10.34
N SER A 93 -1.63 -11.17 -10.02
CA SER A 93 -2.91 -11.61 -10.61
C SER A 93 -3.01 -11.32 -12.10
N GLY A 94 -2.28 -10.32 -12.60
CA GLY A 94 -2.22 -10.00 -14.02
C GLY A 94 -1.59 -11.11 -14.87
N GLU A 95 -0.67 -11.87 -14.28
CA GLU A 95 0.01 -12.99 -14.94
C GLU A 95 -0.56 -14.34 -14.51
N ASN A 96 -1.24 -14.40 -13.38
CA ASN A 96 -1.75 -15.63 -12.77
C ASN A 96 -3.21 -15.42 -12.34
N PRO A 97 -4.18 -15.69 -13.23
CA PRO A 97 -5.60 -15.50 -12.90
C PRO A 97 -6.00 -16.24 -11.62
N ILE A 98 -6.67 -15.54 -10.72
CA ILE A 98 -7.07 -16.05 -9.41
C ILE A 98 -8.57 -16.36 -9.46
N LYS A 99 -8.95 -17.58 -9.08
CA LYS A 99 -10.33 -18.05 -9.07
C LYS A 99 -11.04 -17.84 -7.73
N GLN A 100 -10.29 -17.71 -6.64
CA GLN A 100 -10.85 -17.58 -5.29
C GLN A 100 -11.45 -16.18 -5.09
N GLU A 101 -12.74 -16.10 -4.86
CA GLU A 101 -13.44 -14.84 -4.62
C GLU A 101 -12.94 -14.10 -3.38
N LEU A 102 -12.45 -14.83 -2.39
CA LEU A 102 -11.89 -14.25 -1.17
C LEU A 102 -10.70 -13.34 -1.44
N PHE A 103 -9.93 -13.61 -2.50
CA PHE A 103 -8.83 -12.74 -2.91
C PHE A 103 -9.33 -11.35 -3.26
N TYR A 104 -10.36 -11.26 -4.12
CA TYR A 104 -10.91 -9.99 -4.59
C TYR A 104 -11.56 -9.21 -3.46
N LYS A 105 -12.26 -9.89 -2.59
CA LYS A 105 -12.84 -9.29 -1.39
C LYS A 105 -11.76 -8.74 -0.45
N SER A 106 -10.69 -9.49 -0.25
CA SER A 106 -9.54 -9.07 0.56
C SER A 106 -8.87 -7.82 -0.02
N MET A 107 -8.70 -7.77 -1.34
CA MET A 107 -8.11 -6.61 -2.01
C MET A 107 -9.03 -5.39 -1.93
N PHE A 108 -10.33 -5.58 -2.05
CA PHE A 108 -11.28 -4.49 -1.85
C PHE A 108 -11.21 -3.94 -0.41
N ASN A 109 -11.17 -4.81 0.59
CA ASN A 109 -11.04 -4.39 1.98
C ASN A 109 -9.75 -3.59 2.21
N SER A 110 -8.66 -4.03 1.59
CA SER A 110 -7.38 -3.32 1.65
C SER A 110 -7.44 -1.95 0.96
N PHE A 111 -8.13 -1.87 -0.17
CA PHE A 111 -8.34 -0.63 -0.90
C PHE A 111 -9.18 0.36 -0.09
N GLU A 112 -10.30 -0.09 0.45
CA GLU A 112 -11.17 0.74 1.30
C GLU A 112 -10.41 1.27 2.51
N GLN A 113 -9.65 0.42 3.18
CA GLN A 113 -8.80 0.81 4.31
C GLN A 113 -7.79 1.89 3.91
N ALA A 114 -7.12 1.71 2.78
CA ALA A 114 -6.15 2.67 2.28
C ALA A 114 -6.79 4.02 1.97
N ILE A 115 -7.93 4.01 1.30
CA ILE A 115 -8.66 5.24 0.96
C ILE A 115 -9.10 5.97 2.23
N ASP A 116 -9.70 5.27 3.19
CA ASP A 116 -10.13 5.88 4.46
C ASP A 116 -8.96 6.51 5.21
N PHE A 117 -7.83 5.82 5.25
CA PHE A 117 -6.62 6.32 5.90
C PHE A 117 -6.07 7.57 5.18
N ILE A 118 -5.98 7.53 3.86
CA ILE A 118 -5.47 8.63 3.03
C ILE A 118 -6.35 9.87 3.17
N ILE A 119 -7.67 9.70 3.13
CA ILE A 119 -8.62 10.79 3.30
C ILE A 119 -8.54 11.38 4.72
N SER A 120 -8.54 10.52 5.74
CA SER A 120 -8.47 10.94 7.14
C SER A 120 -7.20 11.73 7.47
N ASN A 121 -6.11 11.46 6.76
CA ASN A 121 -4.84 12.16 6.95
C ASN A 121 -4.63 13.33 5.99
N GLY A 122 -5.60 13.63 5.11
CA GLY A 122 -5.54 14.77 4.21
C GLY A 122 -4.47 14.69 3.13
N ILE A 123 -4.08 13.49 2.72
CA ILE A 123 -2.97 13.26 1.77
C ILE A 123 -3.45 12.68 0.43
N TYR A 124 -4.72 12.86 0.10
CA TYR A 124 -5.30 12.29 -1.12
C TYR A 124 -4.61 12.78 -2.40
N ASN A 125 -4.31 14.07 -2.49
CA ASN A 125 -3.73 14.62 -3.71
C ASN A 125 -2.41 13.96 -4.11
N GLU A 126 -1.62 13.55 -3.14
CA GLU A 126 -0.32 12.92 -3.33
C GLU A 126 -0.45 11.46 -3.80
N PHE A 127 -1.57 10.82 -3.54
CA PHE A 127 -1.81 9.43 -3.91
C PHE A 127 -2.86 9.24 -5.00
N LYS A 128 -3.48 10.32 -5.45
CA LYS A 128 -4.57 10.31 -6.43
C LYS A 128 -4.23 9.50 -7.70
N THR A 129 -3.08 9.77 -8.29
CA THR A 129 -2.64 9.08 -9.52
C THR A 129 -2.47 7.59 -9.28
N ARG A 130 -1.88 7.24 -8.16
CA ARG A 130 -1.63 5.85 -7.78
C ARG A 130 -2.93 5.10 -7.50
N ILE A 131 -3.86 5.74 -6.82
CA ILE A 131 -5.20 5.19 -6.55
C ILE A 131 -5.94 4.94 -7.86
N ARG A 132 -5.90 5.88 -8.80
CA ARG A 132 -6.53 5.72 -10.11
C ARG A 132 -5.89 4.59 -10.92
N SER A 133 -4.58 4.44 -10.83
CA SER A 133 -3.87 3.35 -11.50
C SER A 133 -4.29 1.98 -10.96
N ILE A 134 -4.48 1.87 -9.65
CA ILE A 134 -4.99 0.64 -9.03
C ILE A 134 -6.39 0.33 -9.56
N TYR A 135 -7.26 1.32 -9.61
CA TYR A 135 -8.62 1.13 -10.13
C TYR A 135 -8.60 0.73 -11.61
N GLN A 136 -7.77 1.38 -12.42
CA GLN A 136 -7.64 1.05 -13.83
C GLN A 136 -7.21 -0.40 -14.04
N GLU A 137 -6.27 -0.86 -13.21
CA GLU A 137 -5.81 -2.25 -13.26
C GLU A 137 -6.92 -3.24 -12.89
N VAL A 138 -7.78 -2.89 -11.93
CA VAL A 138 -8.97 -3.68 -11.59
C VAL A 138 -9.87 -3.85 -12.81
N LEU A 139 -10.10 -2.76 -13.56
CA LEU A 139 -10.89 -2.79 -14.78
C LEU A 139 -10.22 -3.61 -15.88
N ASP A 140 -8.93 -3.41 -16.09
CA ASP A 140 -8.17 -4.09 -17.15
C ASP A 140 -8.14 -5.60 -16.92
N GLN A 141 -8.02 -6.03 -15.68
CA GLN A 141 -8.04 -7.45 -15.29
C GLN A 141 -9.47 -8.00 -15.17
N LYS A 142 -10.49 -7.17 -15.28
CA LYS A 142 -11.91 -7.55 -15.19
C LYS A 142 -12.23 -8.29 -13.89
N TRP A 143 -11.82 -7.70 -12.78
CA TRP A 143 -12.12 -8.28 -11.45
C TRP A 143 -13.63 -8.35 -11.24
N SER A 144 -14.09 -9.45 -10.65
CA SER A 144 -15.54 -9.70 -10.45
C SER A 144 -16.22 -8.65 -9.59
N ASN A 145 -15.46 -7.99 -8.70
CA ASN A 145 -15.98 -6.94 -7.81
C ASN A 145 -15.57 -5.52 -8.23
N GLU A 146 -15.34 -5.29 -9.50
CA GLU A 146 -14.94 -3.96 -9.99
C GLU A 146 -15.95 -2.86 -9.60
N TYR A 147 -17.23 -3.20 -9.50
CA TYR A 147 -18.28 -2.25 -9.10
C TYR A 147 -18.08 -1.70 -7.68
N GLU A 148 -17.49 -2.48 -6.78
CA GLU A 148 -17.19 -2.02 -5.43
C GLU A 148 -16.09 -0.94 -5.45
N PHE A 149 -15.06 -1.15 -6.26
CA PHE A 149 -13.99 -0.16 -6.48
C PHE A 149 -14.53 1.10 -7.14
N GLU A 150 -15.37 0.95 -8.16
CA GLU A 150 -16.02 2.07 -8.85
C GLU A 150 -16.81 2.94 -7.86
N ARG A 151 -17.53 2.33 -6.94
CA ARG A 151 -18.31 3.05 -5.94
C ARG A 151 -17.43 3.96 -5.07
N ILE A 152 -16.24 3.48 -4.67
CA ILE A 152 -15.30 4.29 -3.90
C ILE A 152 -14.74 5.42 -4.76
N ILE A 153 -14.30 5.12 -5.98
CA ILE A 153 -13.73 6.11 -6.89
C ILE A 153 -14.75 7.22 -7.20
N SER A 154 -16.01 6.85 -7.42
CA SER A 154 -17.08 7.83 -7.68
C SER A 154 -17.29 8.82 -6.54
N ARG A 155 -17.06 8.40 -5.30
CA ARG A 155 -17.15 9.30 -4.14
C ARG A 155 -15.97 10.28 -4.07
N LEU A 156 -14.83 9.91 -4.64
CA LEU A 156 -13.62 10.72 -4.60
C LEU A 156 -13.56 11.78 -5.71
N GLU A 157 -14.34 11.62 -6.76
CA GLU A 157 -14.34 12.48 -7.96
C GLU A 157 -15.41 13.59 -7.89
N PHE A 158 -15.45 14.28 -6.80
CA PHE A 158 -16.30 15.47 -6.69
C PHE A 158 -15.55 16.74 -7.02
#